data_e26cfdc4d33fe176293ade35d10bd7e2
#
_entry.id   e26cfdc4d33fe176293ade35d10bd7e2
#
_cell.length_a   1.000
_cell.length_b   1.000
_cell.length_c   1.000
_cell.angle_alpha   90.00
_cell.angle_beta   90.00
_cell.angle_gamma   90.00
#
_symmetry.space_group_name_H-M   'P 1'
#
loop_
_entity.id
_entity.type
_entity.pdbx_description
1 polymer ?
#
loop_
_entity_poly.entity_id
_entity_poly.type
_entity_poly.pdbx_seq_one_letter_code
_entity_poly.pdbx_strand_id
1 'polypeptide(L)'
;MSDRLTRLILVRHGETAGQSSIRYYGATDVPLSSLGRAQAREARSRIPGETFEAVWASSLSRAWESAQIIAPRHPVRIESNFREIHFGRWEGMTREEISIADPALFADWQAQKPDFEFPEGEARGDFRRRIARGLSHLLASEIQSVLVVAHKGVVRTLLELVTGQTLEAEMPPLGGVIHASRGSSGAWSTGRLGSDASCGEEPVGVAMDTVASGRLRSDE
;
A
#
# COMPACT_ATOMS: atom_id res chain seq x y z
N MET A 1 -14.47 -11.87 17.02
CA MET A 1 -13.55 -11.98 15.86
C MET A 1 -13.05 -13.41 15.84
N SER A 2 -13.01 -14.04 14.67
CA SER A 2 -12.46 -15.42 14.58
C SER A 2 -11.01 -15.38 15.06
N ASP A 3 -10.70 -16.20 16.09
CA ASP A 3 -9.36 -16.27 16.68
C ASP A 3 -8.34 -17.01 15.80
N ARG A 4 -8.75 -17.41 14.58
CA ARG A 4 -7.94 -18.26 13.71
C ARG A 4 -6.91 -17.51 12.89
N LEU A 5 -7.25 -16.33 12.35
CA LEU A 5 -6.30 -15.58 11.53
C LEU A 5 -5.15 -15.03 12.39
N THR A 6 -3.95 -15.53 12.14
CA THR A 6 -2.72 -15.14 12.86
C THR A 6 -1.70 -14.45 11.97
N ARG A 7 -1.83 -14.56 10.64
CA ARG A 7 -0.88 -13.98 9.70
C ARG A 7 -1.56 -13.40 8.45
N LEU A 8 -1.24 -12.15 8.16
CA LEU A 8 -1.58 -11.45 6.92
C LEU A 8 -0.28 -11.10 6.18
N ILE A 9 -0.15 -11.58 4.94
CA ILE A 9 0.89 -11.13 4.02
C ILE A 9 0.20 -10.24 3.01
N LEU A 10 0.56 -8.96 3.00
CA LEU A 10 -0.06 -7.95 2.16
C LEU A 10 0.93 -7.49 1.09
N VAL A 11 0.50 -7.52 -0.15
CA VAL A 11 1.31 -7.11 -1.29
C VAL A 11 0.60 -6.00 -2.04
N ARG A 12 1.31 -4.91 -2.30
CA ARG A 12 0.87 -3.92 -3.27
C ARG A 12 1.16 -4.44 -4.67
N HIS A 13 0.18 -4.38 -5.59
CA HIS A 13 0.39 -4.76 -6.99
C HIS A 13 1.63 -4.07 -7.60
N GLY A 14 2.16 -4.62 -8.69
CA GLY A 14 3.26 -4.03 -9.44
C GLY A 14 2.85 -2.83 -10.32
N GLU A 15 3.82 -2.24 -11.01
CA GLU A 15 3.62 -1.11 -11.93
C GLU A 15 2.63 -1.44 -13.04
N THR A 16 1.84 -0.47 -13.48
CA THR A 16 0.83 -0.62 -14.52
C THR A 16 1.27 -0.04 -15.85
N ALA A 17 0.60 -0.44 -16.93
CA ALA A 17 0.80 0.16 -18.26
C ALA A 17 0.46 1.67 -18.28
N GLY A 18 -0.35 2.13 -17.31
CA GLY A 18 -0.71 3.53 -17.11
C GLY A 18 0.28 4.33 -16.25
N GLN A 19 1.39 3.74 -15.81
CA GLN A 19 2.40 4.41 -14.97
C GLN A 19 1.85 4.81 -13.58
N SER A 20 1.31 3.85 -12.82
CA SER A 20 0.76 4.08 -11.48
C SER A 20 1.81 4.51 -10.43
N SER A 21 3.10 4.53 -10.78
CA SER A 21 4.15 5.16 -9.99
C SER A 21 4.01 6.69 -9.91
N ILE A 22 3.45 7.32 -10.94
CA ILE A 22 3.29 8.78 -11.04
C ILE A 22 1.85 9.23 -11.24
N ARG A 23 0.94 8.35 -11.73
CA ARG A 23 -0.47 8.64 -11.98
C ARG A 23 -1.37 7.95 -10.95
N TYR A 24 -2.48 8.61 -10.62
CA TYR A 24 -3.47 8.09 -9.68
C TYR A 24 -4.48 7.22 -10.40
N TYR A 25 -4.37 5.90 -10.26
CA TYR A 25 -5.36 4.94 -10.73
C TYR A 25 -6.01 4.26 -9.52
N GLY A 26 -7.22 4.64 -9.23
CA GLY A 26 -8.03 4.05 -8.18
C GLY A 26 -8.96 2.97 -8.75
N ALA A 27 -10.18 3.36 -9.06
CA ALA A 27 -11.20 2.46 -9.60
C ALA A 27 -10.96 2.08 -11.06
N THR A 28 -10.23 2.89 -11.82
CA THR A 28 -9.89 2.60 -13.21
C THR A 28 -9.04 1.34 -13.30
N ASP A 29 -9.48 0.37 -14.10
CA ASP A 29 -8.77 -0.89 -14.28
C ASP A 29 -7.70 -0.76 -15.38
N VAL A 30 -6.44 -0.71 -14.94
CA VAL A 30 -5.25 -0.63 -15.80
C VAL A 30 -4.41 -1.88 -15.56
N PRO A 31 -4.03 -2.63 -16.62
CA PRO A 31 -3.26 -3.87 -16.48
C PRO A 31 -1.81 -3.63 -16.04
N LEU A 32 -1.15 -4.68 -15.56
CA LEU A 32 0.26 -4.64 -15.25
C LEU A 32 1.12 -4.31 -16.48
N SER A 33 2.18 -3.54 -16.28
CA SER A 33 3.27 -3.40 -17.24
C SER A 33 4.23 -4.60 -17.18
N SER A 34 5.19 -4.67 -18.10
CA SER A 34 6.30 -5.64 -18.02
C SER A 34 7.11 -5.48 -16.72
N LEU A 35 7.34 -4.24 -16.29
CA LEU A 35 7.99 -3.93 -15.01
C LEU A 35 7.14 -4.44 -13.84
N GLY A 36 5.82 -4.21 -13.87
CA GLY A 36 4.93 -4.68 -12.80
C GLY A 36 4.92 -6.20 -12.65
N ARG A 37 4.97 -6.93 -13.77
CA ARG A 37 5.13 -8.41 -13.75
C ARG A 37 6.48 -8.83 -13.18
N ALA A 38 7.56 -8.10 -13.46
CA ALA A 38 8.87 -8.35 -12.86
C ALA A 38 8.83 -8.11 -11.33
N GLN A 39 8.23 -7.01 -10.89
CA GLN A 39 8.05 -6.70 -9.47
C GLN A 39 7.21 -7.77 -8.75
N ALA A 40 6.17 -8.31 -9.40
CA ALA A 40 5.40 -9.42 -8.83
C ALA A 40 6.23 -10.71 -8.68
N ARG A 41 7.12 -11.02 -9.65
CA ARG A 41 8.06 -12.16 -9.52
C ARG A 41 9.05 -11.93 -8.38
N GLU A 42 9.56 -10.71 -8.23
CA GLU A 42 10.42 -10.33 -7.11
C GLU A 42 9.70 -10.44 -5.76
N ALA A 43 8.45 -9.96 -5.67
CA ALA A 43 7.63 -10.15 -4.48
C ALA A 43 7.51 -11.63 -4.10
N ARG A 44 7.31 -12.51 -5.09
CA ARG A 44 7.27 -13.96 -4.86
C ARG A 44 8.55 -14.50 -4.22
N SER A 45 9.73 -14.05 -4.66
CA SER A 45 11.02 -14.50 -4.10
C SER A 45 11.23 -14.07 -2.64
N ARG A 46 10.57 -12.99 -2.21
CA ARG A 46 10.61 -12.49 -0.83
C ARG A 46 9.62 -13.18 0.11
N ILE A 47 8.62 -13.87 -0.44
CA ILE A 47 7.63 -14.60 0.34
C ILE A 47 8.09 -16.07 0.40
N PRO A 48 8.52 -16.58 1.58
CA PRO A 48 8.92 -17.97 1.72
C PRO A 48 7.78 -18.90 1.28
N GLY A 49 8.09 -19.96 0.55
CA GLY A 49 7.09 -20.93 0.08
C GLY A 49 6.24 -21.46 1.23
N GLU A 50 4.95 -21.68 0.98
CA GLU A 50 3.99 -22.31 1.91
C GLU A 50 3.71 -21.55 3.22
N THR A 51 3.90 -20.23 3.25
CA THR A 51 3.61 -19.44 4.46
C THR A 51 2.16 -18.97 4.56
N PHE A 52 1.28 -19.34 3.62
CA PHE A 52 -0.14 -18.96 3.60
C PHE A 52 -1.02 -20.11 3.07
N GLU A 53 -2.22 -20.18 3.60
CA GLU A 53 -3.23 -21.22 3.27
C GLU A 53 -4.14 -20.79 2.11
N ALA A 54 -4.30 -19.49 1.90
CA ALA A 54 -5.17 -18.95 0.88
C ALA A 54 -4.60 -17.67 0.25
N VAL A 55 -5.05 -17.38 -0.97
CA VAL A 55 -4.70 -16.18 -1.73
C VAL A 55 -5.96 -15.41 -2.08
N TRP A 56 -5.97 -14.15 -1.69
CA TRP A 56 -7.04 -13.22 -1.99
C TRP A 56 -6.49 -12.03 -2.80
N ALA A 57 -7.30 -11.50 -3.70
CA ALA A 57 -6.91 -10.32 -4.46
C ALA A 57 -8.09 -9.38 -4.69
N SER A 58 -7.78 -8.11 -4.89
CA SER A 58 -8.70 -7.14 -5.48
C SER A 58 -9.18 -7.62 -6.85
N SER A 59 -10.40 -7.23 -7.23
CA SER A 59 -10.95 -7.53 -8.55
C SER A 59 -10.32 -6.75 -9.71
N LEU A 60 -9.47 -5.74 -9.43
CA LEU A 60 -8.77 -5.00 -10.47
C LEU A 60 -7.62 -5.84 -11.05
N SER A 61 -7.50 -5.85 -12.38
CA SER A 61 -6.61 -6.73 -13.14
C SER A 61 -5.15 -6.72 -12.63
N ARG A 62 -4.60 -5.56 -12.34
CA ARG A 62 -3.25 -5.39 -11.80
C ARG A 62 -2.99 -6.13 -10.48
N ALA A 63 -4.02 -6.28 -9.66
CA ALA A 63 -3.89 -6.96 -8.37
C ALA A 63 -4.03 -8.47 -8.51
N TRP A 64 -5.07 -8.96 -9.21
CA TRP A 64 -5.27 -10.39 -9.36
C TRP A 64 -4.20 -11.02 -10.27
N GLU A 65 -3.72 -10.32 -11.32
CA GLU A 65 -2.60 -10.80 -12.13
C GLU A 65 -1.31 -10.87 -11.30
N SER A 66 -1.04 -9.86 -10.43
CA SER A 66 0.07 -9.93 -9.48
C SER A 66 -0.07 -11.15 -8.56
N ALA A 67 -1.27 -11.42 -8.03
CA ALA A 67 -1.51 -12.57 -7.17
C ALA A 67 -1.24 -13.92 -7.88
N GLN A 68 -1.64 -14.07 -9.13
CA GLN A 68 -1.34 -15.26 -9.92
C GLN A 68 0.17 -15.47 -10.16
N ILE A 69 0.90 -14.38 -10.39
CA ILE A 69 2.36 -14.44 -10.55
C ILE A 69 3.05 -14.81 -9.24
N ILE A 70 2.60 -14.25 -8.13
CA ILE A 70 3.17 -14.50 -6.80
C ILE A 70 2.88 -15.92 -6.33
N ALA A 71 1.65 -16.38 -6.48
CA ALA A 71 1.17 -17.66 -5.97
C ALA A 71 0.55 -18.56 -7.07
N PRO A 72 1.32 -19.00 -8.08
CA PRO A 72 0.78 -19.68 -9.28
C PRO A 72 0.17 -21.05 -9.00
N ARG A 73 0.40 -21.61 -7.82
CA ARG A 73 -0.14 -22.92 -7.42
C ARG A 73 -1.41 -22.81 -6.57
N HIS A 74 -1.83 -21.60 -6.21
CA HIS A 74 -2.99 -21.37 -5.37
C HIS A 74 -4.13 -20.74 -6.18
N PRO A 75 -5.37 -21.19 -5.97
CA PRO A 75 -6.52 -20.48 -6.51
C PRO A 75 -6.60 -19.07 -5.89
N VAL A 76 -6.82 -18.06 -6.72
CA VAL A 76 -6.97 -16.67 -6.27
C VAL A 76 -8.45 -16.39 -6.03
N ARG A 77 -8.81 -16.09 -4.79
CA ARG A 77 -10.14 -15.62 -4.44
C ARG A 77 -10.25 -14.11 -4.63
N ILE A 78 -11.21 -13.69 -5.43
CA ILE A 78 -11.45 -12.28 -5.71
C ILE A 78 -12.34 -11.66 -4.63
N GLU A 79 -11.89 -10.53 -4.08
CA GLU A 79 -12.66 -9.72 -3.12
C GLU A 79 -12.84 -8.31 -3.67
N SER A 80 -14.05 -8.01 -4.13
CA SER A 80 -14.37 -6.71 -4.76
C SER A 80 -14.29 -5.53 -3.79
N ASN A 81 -14.46 -5.78 -2.48
CA ASN A 81 -14.28 -4.74 -1.47
C ASN A 81 -12.81 -4.28 -1.34
N PHE A 82 -11.83 -5.04 -1.89
CA PHE A 82 -10.42 -4.67 -1.89
C PHE A 82 -10.00 -3.86 -3.13
N ARG A 83 -10.93 -3.31 -3.90
CA ARG A 83 -10.59 -2.32 -4.95
C ARG A 83 -10.01 -1.07 -4.32
N GLU A 84 -9.12 -0.38 -5.06
CA GLU A 84 -8.58 0.91 -4.62
C GLU A 84 -9.68 1.97 -4.54
N ILE A 85 -9.44 3.05 -3.82
CA ILE A 85 -10.35 4.18 -3.72
C ILE A 85 -10.59 4.79 -5.09
N HIS A 86 -11.81 5.21 -5.37
CA HIS A 86 -12.12 5.94 -6.60
C HIS A 86 -11.67 7.39 -6.46
N PHE A 87 -10.69 7.81 -7.26
CA PHE A 87 -10.15 9.18 -7.22
C PHE A 87 -11.00 10.20 -7.98
N GLY A 88 -12.14 9.79 -8.56
CA GLY A 88 -13.04 10.67 -9.30
C GLY A 88 -12.36 11.32 -10.49
N ARG A 89 -12.46 12.65 -10.61
CA ARG A 89 -11.83 13.42 -11.70
C ARG A 89 -10.31 13.30 -11.75
N TRP A 90 -9.68 12.87 -10.65
CA TRP A 90 -8.22 12.73 -10.60
C TRP A 90 -7.72 11.38 -11.12
N GLU A 91 -8.62 10.48 -11.53
CA GLU A 91 -8.23 9.20 -12.16
C GLU A 91 -7.34 9.46 -13.40
N GLY A 92 -6.17 8.81 -13.43
CA GLY A 92 -5.18 8.92 -14.51
C GLY A 92 -4.33 10.19 -14.50
N MET A 93 -4.57 11.13 -13.60
CA MET A 93 -3.78 12.37 -13.49
C MET A 93 -2.51 12.15 -12.67
N THR A 94 -1.47 12.94 -12.98
CA THR A 94 -0.29 13.07 -12.11
C THR A 94 -0.55 14.08 -10.99
N ARG A 95 0.36 14.13 -10.03
CA ARG A 95 0.30 15.08 -8.93
C ARG A 95 0.33 16.54 -9.44
N GLU A 96 1.15 16.82 -10.44
CA GLU A 96 1.29 18.13 -11.08
C GLU A 96 0.03 18.51 -11.82
N GLU A 97 -0.54 17.59 -12.62
CA GLU A 97 -1.80 17.81 -13.35
C GLU A 97 -2.95 18.15 -12.37
N ILE A 98 -3.05 17.42 -11.25
CA ILE A 98 -4.05 17.69 -10.21
C ILE A 98 -3.83 19.07 -9.56
N SER A 99 -2.59 19.42 -9.24
CA SER A 99 -2.27 20.70 -8.59
C SER A 99 -2.61 21.92 -9.46
N ILE A 100 -2.58 21.74 -10.78
CA ILE A 100 -2.97 22.77 -11.75
C ILE A 100 -4.50 22.81 -11.93
N ALA A 101 -5.13 21.64 -12.05
CA ALA A 101 -6.56 21.54 -12.33
C ALA A 101 -7.44 21.90 -11.12
N ASP A 102 -7.05 21.47 -9.92
CA ASP A 102 -7.81 21.62 -8.67
C ASP A 102 -6.92 22.14 -7.52
N PRO A 103 -6.28 23.31 -7.59
CA PRO A 103 -5.26 23.74 -6.64
C PRO A 103 -5.74 23.80 -5.18
N ALA A 104 -6.97 24.25 -4.95
CA ALA A 104 -7.55 24.32 -3.60
C ALA A 104 -7.81 22.92 -3.01
N LEU A 105 -8.45 22.04 -3.78
CA LEU A 105 -8.69 20.65 -3.36
C LEU A 105 -7.38 19.87 -3.19
N PHE A 106 -6.39 20.14 -4.04
CA PHE A 106 -5.07 19.54 -3.91
C PHE A 106 -4.37 19.94 -2.61
N ALA A 107 -4.46 21.24 -2.23
CA ALA A 107 -3.93 21.73 -0.95
C ALA A 107 -4.64 21.08 0.24
N ASP A 108 -5.97 20.93 0.19
CA ASP A 108 -6.77 20.27 1.22
C ASP A 108 -6.41 18.79 1.38
N TRP A 109 -6.20 18.11 0.27
CA TRP A 109 -5.75 16.72 0.26
C TRP A 109 -4.34 16.55 0.84
N GLN A 110 -3.40 17.44 0.50
CA GLN A 110 -2.05 17.44 1.06
C GLN A 110 -2.04 17.71 2.57
N ALA A 111 -2.90 18.62 3.02
CA ALA A 111 -3.10 18.93 4.43
C ALA A 111 -3.83 17.81 5.20
N GLN A 112 -4.22 16.73 4.51
CA GLN A 112 -4.95 15.58 5.07
C GLN A 112 -6.20 16.00 5.84
N LYS A 113 -6.92 17.01 5.34
CA LYS A 113 -8.15 17.48 6.00
C LYS A 113 -9.11 16.31 6.27
N PRO A 114 -9.70 16.23 7.47
CA PRO A 114 -10.59 15.12 7.85
C PRO A 114 -11.78 14.93 6.90
N ASP A 115 -12.35 16.04 6.44
CA ASP A 115 -13.55 16.08 5.59
C ASP A 115 -13.21 16.11 4.09
N PHE A 116 -11.95 15.80 3.71
CA PHE A 116 -11.57 15.78 2.31
C PHE A 116 -12.27 14.64 1.56
N GLU A 117 -12.92 14.98 0.45
CA GLU A 117 -13.51 14.06 -0.51
C GLU A 117 -12.88 14.24 -1.89
N PHE A 118 -12.63 13.13 -2.59
CA PHE A 118 -12.19 13.20 -3.97
C PHE A 118 -13.33 13.72 -4.85
N PRO A 119 -13.06 14.69 -5.75
CA PRO A 119 -14.11 15.27 -6.60
C PRO A 119 -14.70 14.19 -7.52
N GLU A 120 -16.02 13.95 -7.40
CA GLU A 120 -16.73 12.88 -8.11
C GLU A 120 -16.21 11.47 -7.79
N GLY A 121 -15.50 11.32 -6.68
CA GLY A 121 -14.87 10.07 -6.26
C GLY A 121 -15.57 9.41 -5.08
N GLU A 122 -14.86 8.53 -4.42
CA GLU A 122 -15.33 7.79 -3.26
C GLU A 122 -14.96 8.51 -1.97
N ALA A 123 -15.91 8.67 -1.06
CA ALA A 123 -15.64 9.19 0.28
C ALA A 123 -14.74 8.23 1.07
N ARG A 124 -13.77 8.76 1.82
CA ARG A 124 -12.83 7.95 2.64
C ARG A 124 -13.54 7.03 3.62
N GLY A 125 -14.68 7.49 4.18
CA GLY A 125 -15.50 6.68 5.08
C GLY A 125 -16.11 5.46 4.39
N ASP A 126 -16.60 5.61 3.16
CA ASP A 126 -17.16 4.52 2.36
C ASP A 126 -16.09 3.51 1.96
N PHE A 127 -14.94 4.01 1.53
CA PHE A 127 -13.76 3.20 1.26
C PHE A 127 -13.40 2.33 2.48
N ARG A 128 -13.23 2.94 3.66
CA ARG A 128 -12.91 2.22 4.89
C ARG A 128 -13.98 1.18 5.24
N ARG A 129 -15.27 1.54 5.10
CA ARG A 129 -16.39 0.62 5.40
C ARG A 129 -16.39 -0.61 4.49
N ARG A 130 -16.14 -0.44 3.17
CA ARG A 130 -16.09 -1.60 2.28
C ARG A 130 -14.86 -2.47 2.51
N ILE A 131 -13.68 -1.88 2.83
CA ILE A 131 -12.50 -2.67 3.21
C ILE A 131 -12.77 -3.48 4.48
N ALA A 132 -13.44 -2.90 5.48
CA ALA A 132 -13.84 -3.61 6.69
C ALA A 132 -14.78 -4.80 6.39
N ARG A 133 -15.72 -4.65 5.43
CA ARG A 133 -16.54 -5.79 4.96
C ARG A 133 -15.69 -6.89 4.32
N GLY A 134 -14.75 -6.52 3.43
CA GLY A 134 -13.82 -7.48 2.84
C GLY A 134 -12.98 -8.21 3.88
N LEU A 135 -12.49 -7.49 4.90
CA LEU A 135 -11.79 -8.11 6.03
C LEU A 135 -12.72 -9.07 6.81
N SER A 136 -13.98 -8.72 7.01
CA SER A 136 -14.95 -9.62 7.67
C SER A 136 -15.16 -10.91 6.88
N HIS A 137 -15.24 -10.84 5.53
CA HIS A 137 -15.32 -12.04 4.68
C HIS A 137 -14.07 -12.92 4.82
N LEU A 138 -12.89 -12.28 4.90
CA LEU A 138 -11.62 -12.98 5.10
C LEU A 138 -11.59 -13.66 6.47
N LEU A 139 -11.97 -12.97 7.53
CA LEU A 139 -12.02 -13.52 8.89
C LEU A 139 -13.02 -14.69 9.01
N ALA A 140 -14.14 -14.64 8.28
CA ALA A 140 -15.14 -15.71 8.26
C ALA A 140 -14.65 -16.97 7.52
N SER A 141 -13.56 -16.92 6.76
CA SER A 141 -13.03 -18.06 6.00
C SER A 141 -12.26 -19.08 6.84
N GLU A 142 -12.10 -18.82 8.14
CA GLU A 142 -11.47 -19.72 9.12
C GLU A 142 -10.02 -20.15 8.83
N ILE A 143 -9.30 -19.40 7.98
CA ILE A 143 -7.88 -19.62 7.64
C ILE A 143 -6.97 -18.95 8.68
N GLN A 144 -5.77 -19.51 8.88
CA GLN A 144 -4.79 -18.98 9.82
C GLN A 144 -3.84 -17.99 9.16
N SER A 145 -3.51 -18.19 7.89
CA SER A 145 -2.58 -17.36 7.14
C SER A 145 -3.09 -17.09 5.73
N VAL A 146 -2.98 -15.82 5.28
CA VAL A 146 -3.47 -15.41 3.98
C VAL A 146 -2.52 -14.44 3.29
N LEU A 147 -2.35 -14.63 1.98
CA LEU A 147 -1.75 -13.65 1.09
C LEU A 147 -2.87 -12.80 0.48
N VAL A 148 -2.79 -11.48 0.64
CA VAL A 148 -3.71 -10.52 0.03
C VAL A 148 -2.93 -9.60 -0.91
N VAL A 149 -3.29 -9.58 -2.19
CA VAL A 149 -2.71 -8.68 -3.16
C VAL A 149 -3.72 -7.58 -3.51
N ALA A 150 -3.33 -6.35 -3.23
CA ALA A 150 -4.22 -5.21 -3.36
C ALA A 150 -3.46 -3.91 -3.71
N HIS A 151 -3.88 -2.78 -3.18
CA HIS A 151 -3.44 -1.44 -3.52
C HIS A 151 -2.93 -0.71 -2.28
N LYS A 152 -2.28 0.45 -2.47
CA LYS A 152 -1.66 1.22 -1.38
C LYS A 152 -2.66 1.58 -0.28
N GLY A 153 -3.82 2.13 -0.67
CA GLY A 153 -4.86 2.53 0.28
C GLY A 153 -5.48 1.32 1.01
N VAL A 154 -5.72 0.23 0.28
CA VAL A 154 -6.28 -1.01 0.84
C VAL A 154 -5.32 -1.65 1.84
N VAL A 155 -4.03 -1.77 1.49
CA VAL A 155 -2.99 -2.32 2.39
C VAL A 155 -2.92 -1.51 3.68
N ARG A 156 -2.88 -0.17 3.58
CA ARG A 156 -2.91 0.72 4.76
C ARG A 156 -4.14 0.45 5.62
N THR A 157 -5.33 0.49 5.01
CA THR A 157 -6.59 0.34 5.74
C THR A 157 -6.72 -1.02 6.40
N LEU A 158 -6.30 -2.11 5.73
CA LEU A 158 -6.29 -3.45 6.33
C LEU A 158 -5.39 -3.51 7.57
N LEU A 159 -4.17 -2.96 7.47
CA LEU A 159 -3.26 -2.91 8.60
C LEU A 159 -3.84 -2.08 9.76
N GLU A 160 -4.41 -0.92 9.49
CA GLU A 160 -5.06 -0.09 10.52
C GLU A 160 -6.25 -0.79 11.18
N LEU A 161 -7.02 -1.56 10.41
CA LEU A 161 -8.17 -2.30 10.95
C LEU A 161 -7.75 -3.46 11.87
N VAL A 162 -6.67 -4.18 11.52
CA VAL A 162 -6.21 -5.30 12.35
C VAL A 162 -5.40 -4.86 13.55
N THR A 163 -4.58 -3.81 13.43
CA THR A 163 -3.76 -3.30 14.53
C THR A 163 -4.51 -2.37 15.49
N GLY A 164 -5.62 -1.77 15.01
CA GLY A 164 -6.33 -0.73 15.76
C GLY A 164 -5.57 0.61 15.85
N GLN A 165 -4.51 0.79 15.07
CA GLN A 165 -3.64 1.97 15.12
C GLN A 165 -3.61 2.68 13.76
N THR A 166 -3.57 4.01 13.76
CA THR A 166 -3.25 4.79 12.56
C THR A 166 -1.79 4.59 12.20
N LEU A 167 -1.52 4.25 10.94
CA LEU A 167 -0.16 3.98 10.49
C LEU A 167 0.48 5.25 9.91
N GLU A 168 1.50 5.75 10.57
CA GLU A 168 2.35 6.83 10.06
C GLU A 168 3.44 6.28 9.12
N ALA A 169 3.74 4.99 9.21
CA ALA A 169 4.77 4.33 8.42
C ALA A 169 4.51 4.42 6.91
N GLU A 170 5.59 4.52 6.15
CA GLU A 170 5.53 4.50 4.70
C GLU A 170 5.00 3.14 4.19
N MET A 171 3.99 3.21 3.31
CA MET A 171 3.42 2.01 2.70
C MET A 171 4.39 1.37 1.70
N PRO A 172 4.30 0.06 1.48
CA PRO A 172 5.22 -0.63 0.57
C PRO A 172 5.16 -0.02 -0.84
N PRO A 173 6.31 0.04 -1.55
CA PRO A 173 6.35 0.44 -2.95
C PRO A 173 5.56 -0.54 -3.82
N LEU A 174 5.46 -0.26 -5.12
CA LEU A 174 4.88 -1.19 -6.08
C LEU A 174 5.64 -2.53 -6.06
N GLY A 175 4.91 -3.64 -5.94
CA GLY A 175 5.48 -4.97 -5.71
C GLY A 175 6.03 -5.21 -4.29
N GLY A 176 5.91 -4.23 -3.41
CA GLY A 176 6.40 -4.35 -2.04
C GLY A 176 5.51 -5.23 -1.16
N VAL A 177 6.14 -5.91 -0.20
CA VAL A 177 5.52 -6.87 0.71
C VAL A 177 5.62 -6.37 2.14
N ILE A 178 4.52 -6.44 2.86
CA ILE A 178 4.45 -6.19 4.30
C ILE A 178 3.65 -7.32 4.95
N HIS A 179 3.96 -7.67 6.18
CA HIS A 179 3.17 -8.66 6.90
C HIS A 179 2.67 -8.09 8.23
N ALA A 180 1.56 -8.65 8.68
CA ALA A 180 1.08 -8.49 10.04
C ALA A 180 0.92 -9.87 10.68
N SER A 181 1.36 -9.99 11.93
CA SER A 181 1.28 -11.23 12.72
C SER A 181 0.59 -10.96 14.04
N ARG A 182 -0.25 -11.90 14.46
CA ARG A 182 -0.96 -11.84 15.74
C ARG A 182 -0.18 -12.64 16.77
N GLY A 183 0.28 -11.97 17.82
CA GLY A 183 0.98 -12.60 18.93
C GLY A 183 0.05 -13.39 19.85
N SER A 184 0.63 -14.12 20.80
CA SER A 184 -0.11 -14.90 21.81
C SER A 184 -1.02 -14.05 22.71
N SER A 185 -0.69 -12.75 22.86
CA SER A 185 -1.54 -11.77 23.55
C SER A 185 -2.77 -11.33 22.76
N GLY A 186 -2.89 -11.77 21.49
CA GLY A 186 -3.93 -11.33 20.56
C GLY A 186 -3.63 -10.00 19.86
N ALA A 187 -2.56 -9.31 20.22
CA ALA A 187 -2.15 -8.07 19.57
C ALA A 187 -1.49 -8.35 18.21
N TRP A 188 -1.75 -7.46 17.23
CA TRP A 188 -1.14 -7.50 15.92
C TRP A 188 0.12 -6.63 15.88
N SER A 189 1.17 -7.15 15.25
CA SER A 189 2.40 -6.43 14.94
C SER A 189 2.66 -6.47 13.43
N THR A 190 3.33 -5.45 12.91
CA THR A 190 3.65 -5.34 11.48
C THR A 190 5.15 -5.41 11.25
N GLY A 191 5.57 -5.96 10.10
CA GLY A 191 6.97 -6.03 9.68
C GLY A 191 7.10 -6.08 8.16
N ARG A 192 8.28 -5.74 7.63
CA ARG A 192 8.58 -5.92 6.20
C ARG A 192 9.20 -7.29 6.00
N LEU A 193 8.71 -8.06 5.01
CA LEU A 193 9.38 -9.30 4.57
C LEU A 193 10.53 -8.94 3.64
N GLY A 194 11.74 -9.43 3.95
CA GLY A 194 12.94 -9.23 3.14
C GLY A 194 13.84 -8.08 3.57
N SER A 195 13.61 -7.47 4.74
CA SER A 195 14.61 -6.68 5.45
C SER A 195 15.27 -7.54 6.52
N ASP A 196 15.90 -8.66 6.14
CA ASP A 196 16.75 -9.38 7.07
C ASP A 196 18.02 -8.59 7.35
N ALA A 197 18.08 -8.20 8.59
CA ALA A 197 19.19 -8.18 9.50
C ALA A 197 20.48 -8.82 8.92
N SER A 198 21.41 -7.97 8.59
CA SER A 198 22.85 -8.05 8.84
C SER A 198 23.61 -7.28 7.77
N CYS A 199 23.56 -5.99 7.87
CA CYS A 199 24.72 -5.17 7.64
C CYS A 199 24.53 -3.94 8.54
N GLY A 200 25.32 -3.90 9.61
CA GLY A 200 25.42 -2.71 10.43
C GLY A 200 25.99 -1.59 9.57
N GLU A 201 25.17 -0.68 9.17
CA GLU A 201 25.57 0.64 8.74
C GLU A 201 25.10 1.60 9.83
N GLU A 202 26.08 2.07 10.56
CA GLU A 202 25.94 3.22 11.44
C GLU A 202 25.37 4.40 10.65
N PRO A 203 24.54 5.26 11.25
CA PRO A 203 24.04 6.45 10.57
C PRO A 203 25.24 7.36 10.31
N VAL A 204 25.59 7.53 9.05
CA VAL A 204 26.52 8.58 8.61
C VAL A 204 25.87 9.91 8.97
N GLY A 205 26.39 10.52 10.02
CA GLY A 205 26.00 11.85 10.42
C GLY A 205 26.35 12.85 9.30
N VAL A 206 25.33 13.43 8.71
CA VAL A 206 25.50 14.60 7.84
C VAL A 206 25.84 15.77 8.74
N ALA A 207 27.12 16.12 8.80
CA ALA A 207 27.60 17.34 9.41
C ALA A 207 26.98 18.53 8.64
N MET A 208 26.18 19.34 9.33
CA MET A 208 25.80 20.66 8.85
C MET A 208 27.04 21.55 8.85
N ASP A 209 27.58 21.83 7.68
CA ASP A 209 28.55 22.92 7.51
C ASP A 209 27.87 24.24 7.75
N THR A 210 28.26 24.84 8.87
CA THR A 210 27.90 26.21 9.25
C THR A 210 28.65 27.16 8.34
N VAL A 211 27.98 27.75 7.37
CA VAL A 211 28.54 28.84 6.56
C VAL A 211 28.67 30.09 7.44
N ALA A 212 29.92 30.37 7.83
CA ALA A 212 30.28 31.59 8.52
C ALA A 212 30.05 32.84 7.64
N SER A 213 29.27 33.76 8.14
CA SER A 213 29.07 35.09 7.57
C SER A 213 30.37 35.91 7.58
N GLY A 214 31.00 36.04 6.41
CA GLY A 214 32.10 36.97 6.20
C GLY A 214 31.58 38.38 6.12
N ARG A 215 31.88 39.19 7.13
CA ARG A 215 31.72 40.67 7.06
C ARG A 215 32.70 41.24 6.04
N LEU A 216 32.20 41.86 5.01
CA LEU A 216 32.96 42.80 4.19
C LEU A 216 33.18 44.08 5.00
N ARG A 217 34.44 44.38 5.32
CA ARG A 217 34.88 45.69 5.76
C ARG A 217 35.06 46.56 4.50
N SER A 218 34.43 47.71 4.50
CA SER A 218 34.72 48.82 3.64
C SER A 218 35.98 49.51 4.13
N ASP A 219 37.00 49.66 3.30
CA ASP A 219 38.01 50.71 3.44
C ASP A 219 38.38 51.19 2.05
N GLU A 220 38.25 52.55 1.91
CA GLU A 220 38.70 53.49 0.88
C GLU A 220 38.06 53.45 -0.51
#